data_d4f107f0d9e04a3542cfb6b1752b4f2c
#
_entry.id   d4f107f0d9e04a3542cfb6b1752b4f2c
#
_cell.length_a   1.000
_cell.length_b   1.000
_cell.length_c   1.000
_cell.angle_alpha   90.00
_cell.angle_beta   90.00
_cell.angle_gamma   90.00
#
_symmetry.space_group_name_H-M   'P 1'
#
loop_
_entity.id
_entity.type
_entity.pdbx_description
1 polymer ?
#
loop_
_entity_poly.entity_id
_entity_poly.type
_entity_poly.pdbx_seq_one_letter_code
_entity_poly.pdbx_strand_id
1 'polypeptide(L)'
;MTRHRLAERLTKLVDEGILTKVAYSQQPERFEYRLTRKGLALYPVLMSLSHWGDQWMSGDEPAPLTYWHSRCAHSTEPQLSCSHCNEPLRPEEVSTKLGPALSAYVDACIERGEPVPADAELPRLVGEKHAKEKDQII
;
A
#
# COMPACT_ATOMS: atom_id res chain seq x y z
N MET A 1 21.61 3.52 10.65
CA MET A 1 20.86 2.25 10.65
C MET A 1 21.88 1.10 10.60
N THR A 2 21.80 0.10 11.49
CA THR A 2 22.73 -1.04 11.51
C THR A 2 22.40 -2.03 10.39
N ARG A 3 23.42 -2.79 9.91
CA ARG A 3 23.22 -3.83 8.89
C ARG A 3 22.18 -4.88 9.30
N HIS A 4 22.17 -5.22 10.59
CA HIS A 4 21.21 -6.19 11.13
C HIS A 4 19.76 -5.72 11.00
N ARG A 5 19.46 -4.49 11.41
CA ARG A 5 18.11 -3.91 11.28
C ARG A 5 17.65 -3.74 9.82
N LEU A 6 18.60 -3.50 8.90
CA LEU A 6 18.26 -3.46 7.47
C LEU A 6 17.86 -4.85 6.98
N ALA A 7 18.65 -5.88 7.32
CA ALA A 7 18.36 -7.26 6.92
C ALA A 7 16.99 -7.73 7.46
N GLU A 8 16.67 -7.46 8.71
CA GLU A 8 15.36 -7.80 9.30
C GLU A 8 14.20 -7.14 8.55
N ARG A 9 14.34 -5.84 8.20
CA ARG A 9 13.30 -5.13 7.44
C ARG A 9 13.13 -5.69 6.03
N LEU A 10 14.23 -5.99 5.35
CA LEU A 10 14.18 -6.60 4.01
C LEU A 10 13.54 -7.99 4.07
N THR A 11 13.89 -8.82 5.06
CA THR A 11 13.26 -10.13 5.27
C THR A 11 11.76 -9.97 5.46
N LYS A 12 11.32 -9.07 6.34
CA LYS A 12 9.89 -8.81 6.55
C LYS A 12 9.18 -8.38 5.27
N LEU A 13 9.79 -7.54 4.45
CA LEU A 13 9.20 -7.13 3.17
C LEU A 13 9.12 -8.28 2.16
N VAL A 14 10.04 -9.23 2.22
CA VAL A 14 9.98 -10.46 1.40
C VAL A 14 8.86 -11.38 1.92
N ASP A 15 8.77 -11.60 3.22
CA ASP A 15 7.74 -12.44 3.84
C ASP A 15 6.33 -11.90 3.56
N GLU A 16 6.18 -10.57 3.52
CA GLU A 16 4.94 -9.88 3.17
C GLU A 16 4.68 -9.82 1.64
N GLY A 17 5.57 -10.36 0.81
CA GLY A 17 5.44 -10.35 -0.64
C GLY A 17 5.54 -8.96 -1.29
N ILE A 18 6.14 -7.99 -0.62
CA ILE A 18 6.44 -6.65 -1.17
C ILE A 18 7.69 -6.71 -2.04
N LEU A 19 8.69 -7.46 -1.58
CA LEU A 19 9.94 -7.71 -2.28
C LEU A 19 10.06 -9.20 -2.62
N THR A 20 10.86 -9.50 -3.64
CA THR A 20 11.39 -10.82 -3.89
C THR A 20 12.92 -10.76 -3.86
N LYS A 21 13.54 -11.84 -3.37
CA LYS A 21 14.99 -11.97 -3.28
C LYS A 21 15.46 -12.82 -4.47
N VAL A 22 16.31 -12.26 -5.32
CA VAL A 22 16.80 -12.90 -6.55
C VAL A 22 18.31 -13.04 -6.49
N ALA A 23 18.82 -14.25 -6.70
CA ALA A 23 20.25 -14.48 -6.80
C ALA A 23 20.78 -13.93 -8.14
N TYR A 24 21.81 -13.09 -8.11
CA TYR A 24 22.45 -12.57 -9.31
C TYR A 24 23.89 -13.09 -9.48
N SER A 25 24.46 -13.76 -8.47
CA SER A 25 25.77 -14.43 -8.52
C SER A 25 25.73 -15.70 -7.70
N GLN A 26 26.36 -16.76 -8.20
CA GLN A 26 26.45 -18.04 -7.49
C GLN A 26 27.81 -18.22 -6.76
N GLN A 27 28.84 -17.50 -7.14
CA GLN A 27 30.17 -17.60 -6.52
C GLN A 27 30.86 -16.22 -6.44
N PRO A 28 30.89 -15.57 -5.25
CA PRO A 28 30.12 -15.89 -4.05
C PRO A 28 28.61 -15.64 -4.26
N GLU A 29 27.79 -16.36 -3.53
CA GLU A 29 26.33 -16.18 -3.61
C GLU A 29 25.94 -14.77 -3.20
N ARG A 30 25.29 -14.03 -4.13
CA ARG A 30 24.83 -12.66 -3.92
C ARG A 30 23.39 -12.50 -4.38
N PHE A 31 22.65 -11.71 -3.62
CA PHE A 31 21.23 -11.48 -3.87
C PHE A 31 20.94 -10.00 -4.08
N GLU A 32 19.94 -9.73 -4.88
CA GLU A 32 19.28 -8.43 -4.98
C GLU A 32 17.81 -8.55 -4.58
N TYR A 33 17.20 -7.43 -4.21
CA TYR A 33 15.80 -7.34 -3.88
C TYR A 33 15.07 -6.59 -4.97
N ARG A 34 14.01 -7.21 -5.51
CA ARG A 34 13.17 -6.60 -6.55
C ARG A 34 11.76 -6.40 -6.03
N LEU A 35 11.08 -5.35 -6.49
CA LEU A 35 9.67 -5.15 -6.17
C LEU A 35 8.82 -6.20 -6.87
N THR A 36 7.83 -6.73 -6.14
CA THR A 36 6.75 -7.53 -6.71
C THR A 36 5.67 -6.61 -7.28
N ARG A 37 4.63 -7.17 -7.93
CA ARG A 37 3.43 -6.41 -8.32
C ARG A 37 2.77 -5.75 -7.11
N LYS A 38 2.67 -6.46 -5.98
CA LYS A 38 2.16 -5.92 -4.71
C LYS A 38 3.03 -4.76 -4.21
N GLY A 39 4.35 -4.89 -4.31
CA GLY A 39 5.28 -3.82 -3.97
C GLY A 39 5.13 -2.58 -4.85
N LEU A 40 5.00 -2.77 -6.17
CA LEU A 40 4.77 -1.67 -7.10
C LEU A 40 3.43 -0.95 -6.85
N ALA A 41 2.39 -1.69 -6.44
CA ALA A 41 1.09 -1.11 -6.11
C ALA A 41 1.12 -0.18 -4.87
N LEU A 42 2.17 -0.21 -4.05
CA LEU A 42 2.38 0.73 -2.95
C LEU A 42 2.93 2.09 -3.41
N TYR A 43 3.44 2.19 -4.63
CA TYR A 43 4.08 3.42 -5.10
C TYR A 43 3.16 4.67 -5.02
N PRO A 44 1.89 4.63 -5.47
CA PRO A 44 0.97 5.76 -5.33
C PRO A 44 0.73 6.17 -3.86
N VAL A 45 0.68 5.19 -2.95
CA VAL A 45 0.52 5.47 -1.51
C VAL A 45 1.73 6.20 -0.96
N LEU A 46 2.96 5.77 -1.34
CA LEU A 46 4.19 6.45 -0.94
C LEU A 46 4.30 7.86 -1.51
N MET A 47 3.89 8.07 -2.76
CA MET A 47 3.84 9.41 -3.36
C MET A 47 2.89 10.33 -2.59
N SER A 48 1.68 9.85 -2.27
CA SER A 48 0.69 10.63 -1.52
C SER A 48 1.18 10.94 -0.11
N LEU A 49 1.83 10.00 0.57
CA LEU A 49 2.39 10.19 1.90
C LEU A 49 3.54 11.19 1.89
N SER A 50 4.45 11.12 0.91
CA SER A 50 5.54 12.08 0.74
C SER A 50 4.99 13.48 0.50
N HIS A 51 4.06 13.63 -0.43
CA HIS A 51 3.43 14.92 -0.72
C HIS A 51 2.75 15.53 0.51
N TRP A 52 2.03 14.73 1.29
CA TRP A 52 1.44 15.17 2.57
C TRP A 52 2.54 15.62 3.55
N GLY A 53 3.63 14.86 3.67
CA GLY A 53 4.77 15.22 4.53
C GLY A 53 5.42 16.55 4.12
N ASP A 54 5.60 16.76 2.82
CA ASP A 54 6.17 17.99 2.28
C ASP A 54 5.27 19.21 2.57
N GLN A 55 3.96 19.06 2.50
CA GLN A 55 3.01 20.13 2.81
C GLN A 55 2.91 20.49 4.29
N TRP A 56 3.04 19.50 5.19
CA TRP A 56 2.68 19.68 6.60
C TRP A 56 3.85 19.56 7.57
N MET A 57 4.98 19.00 7.15
CA MET A 57 6.09 18.67 8.03
C MET A 57 7.41 19.35 7.65
N SER A 58 7.52 19.93 6.46
CA SER A 58 8.78 20.52 5.97
C SER A 58 8.95 22.00 6.32
N GLY A 59 7.94 22.66 6.89
CA GLY A 59 7.97 24.09 7.16
C GLY A 59 8.20 24.90 5.89
N ASP A 60 9.16 25.84 5.92
CA ASP A 60 9.53 26.66 4.76
C ASP A 60 10.62 26.02 3.87
N GLU A 61 11.07 24.80 4.21
CA GLU A 61 12.09 24.11 3.43
C GLU A 61 11.49 23.54 2.13
N PRO A 62 12.20 23.62 0.99
CA PRO A 62 11.73 23.06 -0.25
C PRO A 62 11.61 21.53 -0.16
N ALA A 63 10.63 20.95 -0.84
CA ALA A 63 10.44 19.51 -0.89
C ALA A 63 11.72 18.79 -1.35
N PRO A 64 12.19 17.76 -0.61
CA PRO A 64 13.43 17.05 -0.92
C PRO A 64 13.32 16.20 -2.21
N LEU A 65 12.12 15.89 -2.64
CA LEU A 65 11.84 15.09 -3.84
C LEU A 65 10.77 15.75 -4.69
N THR A 66 10.98 15.76 -6.00
CA THR A 66 9.99 16.20 -6.99
C THR A 66 9.67 15.02 -7.91
N TYR A 67 8.40 14.73 -8.10
CA TYR A 67 7.96 13.69 -9.01
C TYR A 67 7.87 14.19 -10.45
N TRP A 68 8.41 13.42 -11.38
CA TRP A 68 8.45 13.74 -12.78
C TRP A 68 7.63 12.75 -13.60
N HIS A 69 6.63 13.23 -14.33
CA HIS A 69 5.84 12.38 -15.21
C HIS A 69 6.45 12.35 -16.61
N SER A 70 7.13 11.25 -16.93
CA SER A 70 7.93 11.11 -18.16
C SER A 70 7.10 11.23 -19.45
N ARG A 71 5.83 10.87 -19.44
CA ARG A 71 4.97 10.93 -20.64
C ARG A 71 4.65 12.35 -21.10
N CYS A 72 4.45 13.27 -20.17
CA CYS A 72 4.17 14.67 -20.49
C CYS A 72 5.34 15.60 -20.22
N ALA A 73 6.44 15.07 -19.66
CA ALA A 73 7.66 15.83 -19.34
C ALA A 73 7.40 17.04 -18.40
N HIS A 74 6.59 16.83 -17.36
CA HIS A 74 6.29 17.84 -16.34
C HIS A 74 6.47 17.26 -14.94
N SER A 75 6.78 18.12 -13.98
CA SER A 75 6.64 17.75 -12.57
C SER A 75 5.16 17.54 -12.25
N THR A 76 4.90 16.61 -11.35
CA THR A 76 3.54 16.20 -11.00
C THR A 76 3.40 16.01 -9.51
N GLU A 77 2.19 16.20 -9.02
CA GLU A 77 1.77 15.92 -7.66
C GLU A 77 0.76 14.77 -7.67
N PRO A 78 0.76 13.90 -6.66
CA PRO A 78 -0.23 12.83 -6.59
C PRO A 78 -1.63 13.39 -6.34
N GLN A 79 -2.60 12.94 -7.13
CA GLN A 79 -4.02 13.27 -6.94
C GLN A 79 -4.84 12.00 -6.90
N LEU A 80 -5.76 11.91 -5.93
CA LEU A 80 -6.76 10.86 -5.88
C LEU A 80 -7.96 11.30 -6.72
N SER A 81 -8.35 10.50 -7.69
CA SER A 81 -9.51 10.77 -8.55
C SER A 81 -10.54 9.66 -8.46
N CYS A 82 -11.79 10.01 -8.68
CA CYS A 82 -12.88 9.08 -8.79
C CYS A 82 -12.69 8.17 -10.01
N SER A 83 -12.74 6.86 -9.83
CA SER A 83 -12.60 5.90 -10.94
C SER A 83 -13.76 5.92 -11.93
N HIS A 84 -14.85 6.63 -11.62
CA HIS A 84 -16.05 6.71 -12.46
C HIS A 84 -16.10 8.02 -13.27
N CYS A 85 -15.94 9.18 -12.62
CA CYS A 85 -16.03 10.48 -13.27
C CYS A 85 -14.67 11.17 -13.50
N ASN A 86 -13.56 10.60 -12.97
CA ASN A 86 -12.21 11.16 -13.01
C ASN A 86 -12.02 12.51 -12.28
N GLU A 87 -13.04 13.01 -11.58
CA GLU A 87 -12.91 14.22 -10.78
C GLU A 87 -12.04 13.96 -9.53
N PRO A 88 -11.31 14.97 -9.04
CA PRO A 88 -10.55 14.86 -7.79
C PRO A 88 -11.46 14.49 -6.62
N LEU A 89 -11.02 13.54 -5.78
CA LEU A 89 -11.75 13.17 -4.57
C LEU A 89 -11.48 14.19 -3.47
N ARG A 90 -12.52 14.83 -2.98
CA ARG A 90 -12.49 15.76 -1.84
C ARG A 90 -13.05 15.07 -0.61
N PRO A 91 -12.44 15.23 0.57
CA PRO A 91 -12.88 14.54 1.80
C PRO A 91 -14.36 14.76 2.12
N GLU A 92 -14.88 15.96 1.87
CA GLU A 92 -16.28 16.35 2.10
C GLU A 92 -17.29 15.70 1.15
N GLU A 93 -16.81 15.20 0.00
CA GLU A 93 -17.64 14.58 -1.04
C GLU A 93 -17.58 13.05 -1.00
N VAL A 94 -16.71 12.49 -0.15
CA VAL A 94 -16.49 11.03 -0.06
C VAL A 94 -17.00 10.49 1.26
N SER A 95 -17.97 9.58 1.19
CA SER A 95 -18.45 8.85 2.36
C SER A 95 -18.07 7.39 2.27
N THR A 96 -17.74 6.79 3.42
CA THR A 96 -17.49 5.35 3.53
C THR A 96 -18.81 4.60 3.72
N LYS A 97 -18.93 3.46 3.04
CA LYS A 97 -20.00 2.48 3.22
C LYS A 97 -19.38 1.14 3.54
N LEU A 98 -20.11 0.32 4.29
CA LEU A 98 -19.67 -1.05 4.54
C LEU A 98 -19.55 -1.80 3.21
N GLY A 99 -18.41 -2.46 3.02
CA GLY A 99 -18.25 -3.38 1.90
C GLY A 99 -19.11 -4.63 2.07
N PRO A 100 -19.40 -5.39 1.00
CA PRO A 100 -20.32 -6.53 1.04
C PRO A 100 -20.00 -7.57 2.12
N ALA A 101 -18.72 -7.89 2.32
CA ALA A 101 -18.30 -8.87 3.31
C ALA A 101 -18.55 -8.39 4.75
N LEU A 102 -18.28 -7.11 5.03
CA LEU A 102 -18.48 -6.53 6.36
C LEU A 102 -19.96 -6.29 6.63
N SER A 103 -20.74 -5.89 5.62
CA SER A 103 -22.20 -5.78 5.72
C SER A 103 -22.81 -7.13 6.08
N ALA A 104 -22.50 -8.18 5.33
CA ALA A 104 -23.00 -9.54 5.61
C ALA A 104 -22.61 -10.06 7.01
N TYR A 105 -21.42 -9.71 7.49
CA TYR A 105 -21.00 -10.05 8.84
C TYR A 105 -21.83 -9.32 9.90
N VAL A 106 -22.06 -8.02 9.74
CA VAL A 106 -22.88 -7.22 10.65
C VAL A 106 -24.31 -7.74 10.66
N ASP A 107 -24.89 -8.02 9.49
CA ASP A 107 -26.25 -8.58 9.36
C ASP A 107 -26.37 -9.92 10.11
N ALA A 108 -25.38 -10.80 9.95
CA ALA A 108 -25.35 -12.08 10.65
C ALA A 108 -25.21 -11.93 12.18
N CYS A 109 -24.46 -10.93 12.68
CA CYS A 109 -24.40 -10.63 14.11
C CYS A 109 -25.78 -10.17 14.64
N ILE A 110 -26.46 -9.29 13.90
CA ILE A 110 -27.79 -8.80 14.24
C ILE A 110 -28.81 -9.95 14.29
N GLU A 111 -28.81 -10.84 13.30
CA GLU A 111 -29.70 -12.00 13.24
C GLU A 111 -29.49 -12.96 14.42
N ARG A 112 -28.25 -13.12 14.90
CA ARG A 112 -27.92 -13.97 16.06
C ARG A 112 -28.14 -13.26 17.40
N GLY A 113 -28.48 -11.97 17.40
CA GLY A 113 -28.58 -11.16 18.63
C GLY A 113 -27.24 -10.94 19.31
N GLU A 114 -26.14 -11.04 18.57
CA GLU A 114 -24.77 -10.83 19.07
C GLU A 114 -24.40 -9.35 18.95
N PRO A 115 -23.60 -8.81 19.90
CA PRO A 115 -23.09 -7.46 19.74
C PRO A 115 -22.18 -7.39 18.50
N VAL A 116 -22.35 -6.35 17.68
CA VAL A 116 -21.40 -6.05 16.61
C VAL A 116 -20.06 -5.67 17.26
N PRO A 117 -18.96 -6.39 16.99
CA PRO A 117 -17.68 -6.10 17.62
C PRO A 117 -17.23 -4.66 17.32
N ALA A 118 -16.66 -4.00 18.32
CA ALA A 118 -15.93 -2.77 18.10
C ALA A 118 -14.70 -3.05 17.21
N ASP A 119 -14.17 -2.03 16.55
CA ASP A 119 -13.14 -2.10 15.47
C ASP A 119 -11.95 -3.05 15.72
N ALA A 120 -11.61 -3.33 16.99
CA ALA A 120 -10.50 -4.20 17.37
C ALA A 120 -10.78 -5.71 17.22
N GLU A 121 -12.04 -6.11 17.12
CA GLU A 121 -12.47 -7.52 17.11
C GLU A 121 -13.08 -7.96 15.77
N LEU A 122 -13.07 -7.08 14.76
CA LEU A 122 -13.52 -7.46 13.43
C LEU A 122 -12.68 -8.62 12.91
N PRO A 123 -13.31 -9.74 12.49
CA PRO A 123 -12.56 -10.85 11.92
C PRO A 123 -11.74 -10.34 10.74
N ARG A 124 -10.53 -10.89 10.55
CA ARG A 124 -9.68 -10.57 9.40
C ARG A 124 -10.39 -11.05 8.11
N LEU A 125 -11.37 -10.27 7.66
CA LEU A 125 -12.14 -10.54 6.45
C LEU A 125 -11.33 -10.35 5.17
N VAL A 126 -10.08 -9.90 5.31
CA VAL A 126 -9.18 -9.63 4.20
C VAL A 126 -7.92 -10.47 4.39
N GLY A 127 -7.73 -11.49 3.57
CA GLY A 127 -6.39 -11.88 3.29
C GLY A 127 -5.94 -13.33 3.26
N GLU A 128 -6.76 -14.34 3.42
CA GLU A 128 -6.25 -15.72 3.27
C GLU A 128 -6.38 -16.32 1.86
N LYS A 129 -7.04 -15.66 0.92
CA LYS A 129 -7.31 -16.23 -0.42
C LYS A 129 -6.37 -15.79 -1.55
N HIS A 130 -5.43 -14.89 -1.33
CA HIS A 130 -4.53 -14.41 -2.40
C HIS A 130 -3.07 -14.90 -2.31
N ALA A 131 -2.76 -15.85 -1.44
CA ALA A 131 -1.39 -16.35 -1.27
C ALA A 131 -0.93 -17.35 -2.36
N LYS A 132 -1.72 -17.64 -3.40
CA LYS A 132 -1.39 -18.67 -4.41
C LYS A 132 -1.50 -18.26 -5.87
N GLU A 133 -1.58 -16.99 -6.19
CA GLU A 133 -1.51 -16.59 -7.60
C GLU A 133 -0.08 -16.15 -7.92
N LYS A 134 0.55 -16.89 -8.81
CA LYS A 134 1.97 -16.83 -9.19
C LYS A 134 2.42 -15.39 -9.44
N ASP A 135 3.32 -14.90 -8.59
CA ASP A 135 4.10 -13.70 -8.83
C ASP A 135 4.94 -13.88 -10.12
N GLN A 136 4.42 -13.38 -11.22
CA GLN A 136 5.25 -13.17 -12.40
C GLN A 136 6.11 -11.93 -12.14
N ILE A 137 7.41 -12.17 -12.04
CA ILE A 137 8.46 -11.15 -11.97
C ILE A 137 8.38 -10.32 -13.25
N ILE A 138 8.34 -9.00 -13.09
CA ILE A 138 8.50 -8.04 -14.18
C ILE A 138 9.98 -7.74 -14.35
#